data_575f89d32e876b872c1b2dcde4245da4
#
_entry.id   575f89d32e876b872c1b2dcde4245da4
#
_cell.length_a   1.000
_cell.length_b   1.000
_cell.length_c   1.000
_cell.angle_alpha   90.00
_cell.angle_beta   90.00
_cell.angle_gamma   90.00
#
_symmetry.space_group_name_H-M   'P 1'
#
loop_
_entity.id
_entity.type
_entity.pdbx_description
1 polymer ?
#
loop_
_entity_poly.entity_id
_entity_poly.type
_entity_poly.pdbx_seq_one_letter_code
_entity_poly.pdbx_strand_id
1 'polypeptide(L)'
;MADKEILEKLADECGGIFRTSDLAALGYNTYAIRKMVDEQIIERIKQGYYSLCKTNDLISEAAQIAQLFPDGVLCMYSALFYYRYSDRTPLEWNIAVDRDTSKSRFKLDYPFVQPYYMKKEFLAFGVTTADYGDCTMQIFDRDRLICECIFYENKMDRETYNKAIQSYVADTKKNVPKL
;
A
#
# COMPACT_ATOMS: atom_id res chain seq x y z
N MET A 1 -28.77 6.15 15.78
CA MET A 1 -28.52 4.70 16.05
C MET A 1 -28.55 3.92 14.75
N ALA A 2 -29.58 4.05 13.90
CA ALA A 2 -29.65 3.32 12.62
C ALA A 2 -28.46 3.60 11.67
N ASP A 3 -28.01 4.85 11.58
CA ASP A 3 -26.89 5.21 10.70
C ASP A 3 -25.56 4.54 11.11
N LYS A 4 -25.35 4.31 12.40
CA LYS A 4 -24.11 3.68 12.90
C LYS A 4 -24.01 2.21 12.51
N GLU A 5 -25.09 1.45 12.68
CA GLU A 5 -25.14 0.03 12.28
C GLU A 5 -24.97 -0.15 10.77
N ILE A 6 -25.55 0.78 9.97
CA ILE A 6 -25.40 0.77 8.52
C ILE A 6 -23.93 1.02 8.12
N LEU A 7 -23.27 1.98 8.78
CA LEU A 7 -21.88 2.30 8.50
C LEU A 7 -20.91 1.21 8.98
N GLU A 8 -21.20 0.57 10.12
CA GLU A 8 -20.45 -0.59 10.60
C GLU A 8 -20.54 -1.75 9.60
N LYS A 9 -21.74 -2.05 9.13
CA LYS A 9 -21.94 -3.07 8.09
C LYS A 9 -21.21 -2.73 6.79
N LEU A 10 -21.28 -1.47 6.35
CA LEU A 10 -20.53 -1.01 5.17
C LEU A 10 -19.02 -1.18 5.37
N ALA A 11 -18.49 -0.82 6.55
CA ALA A 11 -17.09 -0.98 6.88
C ALA A 11 -16.66 -2.45 6.82
N ASP A 12 -17.45 -3.36 7.39
CA ASP A 12 -17.20 -4.81 7.33
C ASP A 12 -17.20 -5.33 5.88
N GLU A 13 -18.18 -4.92 5.07
CA GLU A 13 -18.29 -5.32 3.65
C GLU A 13 -17.13 -4.77 2.80
N CYS A 14 -16.64 -3.57 3.11
CA CYS A 14 -15.56 -2.90 2.38
C CYS A 14 -14.17 -3.14 3.00
N GLY A 15 -14.03 -3.97 4.05
CA GLY A 15 -12.77 -4.21 4.73
C GLY A 15 -12.22 -2.97 5.45
N GLY A 16 -13.12 -2.10 5.95
CA GLY A 16 -12.82 -0.95 6.80
C GLY A 16 -12.64 0.39 6.10
N ILE A 17 -12.34 0.41 4.80
CA ILE A 17 -12.22 1.65 4.01
C ILE A 17 -13.29 1.66 2.93
N PHE A 18 -14.14 2.68 2.93
CA PHE A 18 -15.20 2.88 1.96
C PHE A 18 -15.06 4.19 1.21
N ARG A 19 -15.64 4.26 0.03
CA ARG A 19 -15.54 5.40 -0.88
C ARG A 19 -16.74 6.32 -0.76
N THR A 20 -16.60 7.55 -1.28
CA THR A 20 -17.74 8.45 -1.45
C THR A 20 -18.89 7.80 -2.23
N SER A 21 -18.58 6.96 -3.25
CA SER A 21 -19.57 6.21 -4.02
C SER A 21 -20.40 5.25 -3.17
N ASP A 22 -19.76 4.59 -2.21
CA ASP A 22 -20.41 3.60 -1.36
C ASP A 22 -21.37 4.28 -0.39
N LEU A 23 -20.95 5.42 0.18
CA LEU A 23 -21.81 6.28 0.99
C LEU A 23 -23.00 6.86 0.16
N ALA A 24 -22.73 7.26 -1.08
CA ALA A 24 -23.77 7.76 -1.97
C ALA A 24 -24.81 6.69 -2.32
N ALA A 25 -24.39 5.44 -2.50
CA ALA A 25 -25.28 4.30 -2.72
C ALA A 25 -26.22 4.04 -1.52
N LEU A 26 -25.79 4.40 -0.29
CA LEU A 26 -26.61 4.39 0.92
C LEU A 26 -27.48 5.64 1.10
N GLY A 27 -27.44 6.59 0.15
CA GLY A 27 -28.24 7.81 0.16
C GLY A 27 -27.60 9.01 0.86
N TYR A 28 -26.34 8.91 1.32
CA TYR A 28 -25.64 10.04 1.93
C TYR A 28 -25.12 11.01 0.86
N ASN A 29 -25.56 12.24 0.93
CA ASN A 29 -25.05 13.32 0.07
C ASN A 29 -23.77 13.94 0.68
N THR A 30 -23.13 14.82 -0.09
CA THR A 30 -21.86 15.47 0.31
C THR A 30 -21.98 16.23 1.63
N TYR A 31 -23.15 16.85 1.92
CA TYR A 31 -23.38 17.55 3.17
C TYR A 31 -23.45 16.59 4.36
N ALA A 32 -24.17 15.47 4.21
CA ALA A 32 -24.26 14.44 5.24
C ALA A 32 -22.87 13.81 5.53
N ILE A 33 -22.09 13.53 4.49
CA ILE A 33 -20.73 13.02 4.63
C ILE A 33 -19.84 14.00 5.40
N ARG A 34 -19.89 15.29 5.06
CA ARG A 34 -19.11 16.31 5.77
C ARG A 34 -19.52 16.40 7.23
N LYS A 35 -20.83 16.38 7.51
CA LYS A 35 -21.35 16.38 8.89
C LYS A 35 -20.87 15.18 9.68
N MET A 36 -20.85 13.98 9.09
CA MET A 36 -20.33 12.78 9.76
C MET A 36 -18.83 12.87 10.07
N VAL A 37 -18.05 13.54 9.23
CA VAL A 37 -16.62 13.83 9.51
C VAL A 37 -16.49 14.83 10.66
N ASP A 38 -17.27 15.91 10.65
CA ASP A 38 -17.25 16.94 11.71
C ASP A 38 -17.68 16.35 13.08
N GLU A 39 -18.62 15.40 13.06
CA GLU A 39 -19.13 14.69 14.26
C GLU A 39 -18.21 13.52 14.67
N GLN A 40 -17.08 13.30 14.00
CA GLN A 40 -16.14 12.20 14.26
C GLN A 40 -16.80 10.80 14.23
N ILE A 41 -17.80 10.61 13.37
CA ILE A 41 -18.40 9.30 13.10
C ILE A 41 -17.52 8.56 12.09
N ILE A 42 -17.09 9.27 11.05
CA ILE A 42 -16.13 8.78 10.06
C ILE A 42 -14.93 9.74 10.00
N GLU A 43 -13.79 9.21 9.64
CA GLU A 43 -12.61 10.01 9.34
C GLU A 43 -12.27 9.92 7.85
N ARG A 44 -11.67 10.98 7.33
CA ARG A 44 -11.24 11.04 5.94
C ARG A 44 -9.79 10.62 5.82
N ILE A 45 -9.53 9.48 5.19
CA ILE A 45 -8.17 8.99 4.93
C ILE A 45 -7.51 9.78 3.80
N LYS A 46 -8.25 9.99 2.72
CA LYS A 46 -7.86 10.85 1.59
C LYS A 46 -9.12 11.32 0.85
N GLN A 47 -8.95 12.13 -0.19
CA GLN A 47 -10.08 12.58 -0.99
C GLN A 47 -10.87 11.40 -1.56
N GLY A 48 -12.13 11.30 -1.15
CA GLY A 48 -13.05 10.26 -1.61
C GLY A 48 -12.95 8.92 -0.88
N TYR A 49 -12.13 8.80 0.18
CA TYR A 49 -11.96 7.60 0.98
C TYR A 49 -12.12 7.92 2.47
N TYR A 50 -12.87 7.09 3.16
CA TYR A 50 -13.24 7.26 4.56
C TYR A 50 -13.15 5.94 5.31
N SER A 51 -12.99 6.01 6.64
CA SER A 51 -13.13 4.88 7.56
C SER A 51 -13.97 5.30 8.78
N LEU A 52 -14.39 4.35 9.59
CA LEU A 52 -15.01 4.65 10.88
C LEU A 52 -13.95 5.10 11.89
N CYS A 53 -14.20 6.17 12.64
CA CYS A 53 -13.25 6.71 13.63
C CYS A 53 -12.84 5.72 14.74
N LYS A 54 -13.55 4.61 14.93
CA LYS A 54 -13.28 3.62 15.98
C LYS A 54 -12.75 2.27 15.49
N THR A 55 -12.66 2.07 14.18
CA THR A 55 -12.26 0.77 13.58
C THR A 55 -10.88 0.81 12.94
N ASN A 56 -10.23 1.96 12.89
CA ASN A 56 -8.91 2.10 12.29
C ASN A 56 -7.84 1.25 13.02
N ASP A 57 -8.04 1.00 14.32
CA ASP A 57 -7.17 0.13 15.13
C ASP A 57 -7.30 -1.37 14.79
N LEU A 58 -8.31 -1.77 14.01
CA LEU A 58 -8.57 -3.17 13.64
C LEU A 58 -8.02 -3.53 12.25
N ILE A 59 -7.65 -2.55 11.44
CA ILE A 59 -7.17 -2.76 10.07
C ILE A 59 -5.67 -2.56 10.06
N SER A 60 -4.92 -3.58 9.62
CA SER A 60 -3.48 -3.42 9.48
C SER A 60 -3.12 -2.34 8.44
N GLU A 61 -1.95 -1.71 8.59
CA GLU A 61 -1.46 -0.78 7.56
C GLU A 61 -1.36 -1.45 6.19
N ALA A 62 -0.98 -2.73 6.16
CA ALA A 62 -0.90 -3.51 4.93
C ALA A 62 -2.27 -3.61 4.24
N ALA A 63 -3.34 -3.90 4.98
CA ALA A 63 -4.69 -3.97 4.45
C ALA A 63 -5.17 -2.59 3.94
N GLN A 64 -4.85 -1.51 4.66
CA GLN A 64 -5.14 -0.15 4.20
C GLN A 64 -4.43 0.16 2.87
N ILE A 65 -3.15 -0.16 2.75
CA ILE A 65 -2.37 0.05 1.53
C ILE A 65 -2.92 -0.79 0.37
N ALA A 66 -3.26 -2.06 0.61
CA ALA A 66 -3.87 -2.93 -0.40
C ALA A 66 -5.17 -2.35 -0.97
N GLN A 67 -6.00 -1.78 -0.12
CA GLN A 67 -7.27 -1.17 -0.53
C GLN A 67 -7.09 0.19 -1.24
N LEU A 68 -6.16 1.01 -0.76
CA LEU A 68 -5.89 2.34 -1.33
C LEU A 68 -5.15 2.28 -2.66
N PHE A 69 -4.32 1.24 -2.86
CA PHE A 69 -3.45 1.07 -4.02
C PHE A 69 -3.51 -0.35 -4.59
N PRO A 70 -4.69 -0.83 -5.03
CA PRO A 70 -4.86 -2.21 -5.53
C PRO A 70 -4.06 -2.51 -6.80
N ASP A 71 -3.66 -1.49 -7.54
CA ASP A 71 -2.83 -1.54 -8.74
C ASP A 71 -1.33 -1.26 -8.46
N GLY A 72 -0.98 -1.02 -7.21
CA GLY A 72 0.39 -0.78 -6.78
C GLY A 72 1.17 -2.07 -6.55
N VAL A 73 2.48 -2.03 -6.82
CA VAL A 73 3.39 -3.15 -6.58
C VAL A 73 4.41 -2.76 -5.52
N LEU A 74 4.48 -3.51 -4.43
CA LEU A 74 5.51 -3.28 -3.40
C LEU A 74 6.91 -3.41 -3.99
N CYS A 75 7.75 -2.43 -3.70
CA CYS A 75 9.11 -2.35 -4.24
C CYS A 75 10.10 -1.84 -3.18
N MET A 76 11.35 -1.70 -3.54
CA MET A 76 12.43 -1.10 -2.75
C MET A 76 12.39 -1.53 -1.27
N TYR A 77 12.41 -0.59 -0.31
CA TYR A 77 12.54 -0.89 1.12
C TYR A 77 11.37 -1.73 1.67
N SER A 78 10.15 -1.55 1.19
CA SER A 78 9.00 -2.38 1.62
C SER A 78 9.15 -3.83 1.16
N ALA A 79 9.60 -4.05 -0.07
CA ALA A 79 9.85 -5.40 -0.58
C ALA A 79 11.10 -6.03 0.07
N LEU A 80 12.17 -5.25 0.31
CA LEU A 80 13.36 -5.71 1.04
C LEU A 80 13.00 -6.18 2.44
N PHE A 81 12.16 -5.44 3.14
CA PHE A 81 11.68 -5.80 4.48
C PHE A 81 10.83 -7.08 4.44
N TYR A 82 9.90 -7.19 3.50
CA TYR A 82 9.08 -8.39 3.33
C TYR A 82 9.91 -9.66 3.10
N TYR A 83 10.93 -9.59 2.24
CA TYR A 83 11.84 -10.73 1.98
C TYR A 83 12.91 -10.92 3.05
N ARG A 84 12.94 -10.08 4.09
CA ARG A 84 13.98 -10.08 5.13
C ARG A 84 15.40 -9.82 4.57
N TYR A 85 15.46 -9.03 3.50
CA TYR A 85 16.72 -8.54 2.94
C TYR A 85 17.18 -7.23 3.59
N SER A 86 16.33 -6.67 4.46
CA SER A 86 16.62 -5.54 5.35
C SER A 86 16.02 -5.83 6.72
N ASP A 87 16.74 -5.45 7.77
CA ASP A 87 16.27 -5.51 9.17
C ASP A 87 15.58 -4.20 9.59
N ARG A 88 15.67 -3.17 8.74
CA ARG A 88 15.09 -1.86 9.01
C ARG A 88 13.65 -1.84 8.53
N THR A 89 12.73 -1.56 9.45
CA THR A 89 11.33 -1.30 9.10
C THR A 89 11.28 0.00 8.28
N PRO A 90 10.70 -0.02 7.08
CA PRO A 90 10.58 1.20 6.29
C PRO A 90 9.60 2.18 6.97
N LEU A 91 9.94 3.48 6.94
CA LEU A 91 9.09 4.55 7.48
C LEU A 91 7.88 4.85 6.60
N GLU A 92 7.92 4.42 5.36
CA GLU A 92 6.89 4.64 4.33
C GLU A 92 6.77 3.41 3.44
N TRP A 93 5.57 3.17 2.97
CA TRP A 93 5.29 2.10 2.01
C TRP A 93 5.83 2.49 0.64
N ASN A 94 6.79 1.73 0.13
CA ASN A 94 7.35 1.94 -1.20
C ASN A 94 6.54 1.17 -2.23
N ILE A 95 5.85 1.88 -3.11
CA ILE A 95 4.90 1.32 -4.07
C ILE A 95 5.25 1.78 -5.48
N ALA A 96 5.54 0.82 -6.36
CA ALA A 96 5.69 1.06 -7.78
C ALA A 96 4.31 1.24 -8.43
N VAL A 97 4.19 2.29 -9.25
CA VAL A 97 2.93 2.67 -9.91
C VAL A 97 3.22 3.16 -11.33
N ASP A 98 2.17 3.17 -12.17
CA ASP A 98 2.26 3.74 -13.50
C ASP A 98 2.68 5.22 -13.42
N ARG A 99 3.60 5.62 -14.30
CA ARG A 99 4.12 6.99 -14.37
C ARG A 99 3.04 8.05 -14.60
N ASP A 100 1.90 7.65 -15.20
CA ASP A 100 0.78 8.54 -15.46
C ASP A 100 -0.19 8.65 -14.26
N THR A 101 0.11 7.94 -13.15
CA THR A 101 -0.67 8.02 -11.90
C THR A 101 -0.55 9.40 -11.28
N SER A 102 -1.70 10.00 -10.94
CA SER A 102 -1.74 11.32 -10.33
C SER A 102 -1.02 11.36 -8.98
N LYS A 103 -0.15 12.35 -8.78
CA LYS A 103 0.55 12.57 -7.50
C LYS A 103 -0.39 12.85 -6.34
N SER A 104 -1.58 13.38 -6.61
CA SER A 104 -2.60 13.64 -5.56
C SER A 104 -3.11 12.36 -4.90
N ARG A 105 -2.98 11.19 -5.58
CA ARG A 105 -3.37 9.90 -5.03
C ARG A 105 -2.56 9.51 -3.79
N PHE A 106 -1.33 10.02 -3.67
CA PHE A 106 -0.39 9.71 -2.58
C PHE A 106 -0.38 10.76 -1.47
N LYS A 107 -1.29 11.75 -1.52
CA LYS A 107 -1.47 12.71 -0.44
C LYS A 107 -2.34 12.08 0.65
N LEU A 108 -1.69 11.39 1.58
CA LEU A 108 -2.27 10.75 2.75
C LEU A 108 -1.64 11.35 3.99
N ASP A 109 -2.43 11.50 5.04
CA ASP A 109 -1.89 11.86 6.35
C ASP A 109 -1.22 10.63 7.00
N TYR A 110 -1.78 9.44 6.77
CA TYR A 110 -1.26 8.14 7.19
C TYR A 110 -2.03 7.01 6.47
N PRO A 111 -1.42 5.85 6.15
CA PRO A 111 0.02 5.55 6.23
C PRO A 111 0.85 6.30 5.17
N PHE A 112 2.11 6.56 5.48
CA PHE A 112 3.00 7.25 4.54
C PHE A 112 3.36 6.37 3.35
N VAL A 113 3.33 6.94 2.15
CA VAL A 113 3.59 6.22 0.90
C VAL A 113 4.59 6.98 0.04
N GLN A 114 5.66 6.30 -0.36
CA GLN A 114 6.62 6.75 -1.35
C GLN A 114 6.34 6.06 -2.69
N PRO A 115 5.80 6.77 -3.68
CA PRO A 115 5.58 6.18 -5.00
C PRO A 115 6.86 6.13 -5.84
N TYR A 116 7.03 5.01 -6.54
CA TYR A 116 8.04 4.81 -7.57
C TYR A 116 7.36 4.75 -8.93
N TYR A 117 7.50 5.81 -9.71
CA TYR A 117 6.86 5.95 -11.01
C TYR A 117 7.65 5.22 -12.10
N MET A 118 7.00 4.30 -12.79
CA MET A 118 7.61 3.55 -13.89
C MET A 118 6.63 3.31 -15.05
N LYS A 119 7.14 2.90 -16.19
CA LYS A 119 6.30 2.58 -17.34
C LYS A 119 5.49 1.32 -17.02
N LYS A 120 4.27 1.26 -17.57
CA LYS A 120 3.32 0.16 -17.36
C LYS A 120 3.91 -1.22 -17.70
N GLU A 121 4.70 -1.30 -18.76
CA GLU A 121 5.41 -2.52 -19.18
C GLU A 121 6.36 -3.06 -18.09
N PHE A 122 6.98 -2.18 -17.31
CA PHE A 122 7.85 -2.57 -16.20
C PHE A 122 7.08 -2.96 -14.92
N LEU A 123 5.84 -2.53 -14.77
CA LEU A 123 4.99 -2.95 -13.66
C LEU A 123 4.50 -4.39 -13.80
N ALA A 124 4.39 -4.90 -15.03
CA ALA A 124 3.92 -6.26 -15.29
C ALA A 124 5.02 -7.33 -15.17
N PHE A 125 6.30 -6.91 -15.10
CA PHE A 125 7.43 -7.82 -15.13
C PHE A 125 7.97 -8.12 -13.72
N GLY A 126 8.21 -9.42 -13.44
CA GLY A 126 8.78 -9.85 -12.16
C GLY A 126 7.87 -9.55 -10.96
N VAL A 127 6.57 -9.70 -11.11
CA VAL A 127 5.57 -9.49 -10.06
C VAL A 127 5.10 -10.82 -9.51
N THR A 128 4.91 -10.86 -8.20
CA THR A 128 4.33 -11.98 -7.46
C THR A 128 3.40 -11.43 -6.37
N THR A 129 2.91 -12.29 -5.49
CA THR A 129 2.01 -11.91 -4.41
C THR A 129 2.73 -11.97 -3.06
N ALA A 130 2.56 -10.94 -2.26
CA ALA A 130 2.94 -10.89 -0.85
C ALA A 130 1.72 -11.16 0.02
N ASP A 131 1.87 -12.06 0.98
CA ASP A 131 0.85 -12.38 1.98
C ASP A 131 1.20 -11.69 3.31
N TYR A 132 0.28 -10.89 3.82
CA TYR A 132 0.38 -10.17 5.11
C TYR A 132 -0.58 -10.75 6.16
N GLY A 133 -1.24 -11.88 5.86
CA GLY A 133 -2.17 -12.57 6.75
C GLY A 133 -3.62 -12.10 6.58
N ASP A 134 -3.88 -10.82 6.78
CA ASP A 134 -5.21 -10.21 6.61
C ASP A 134 -5.46 -9.66 5.20
N CYS A 135 -4.40 -9.51 4.39
CA CYS A 135 -4.50 -9.07 3.01
C CYS A 135 -3.39 -9.63 2.14
N THR A 136 -3.57 -9.52 0.82
CA THR A 136 -2.53 -9.82 -0.16
C THR A 136 -2.25 -8.60 -1.03
N MET A 137 -0.98 -8.40 -1.41
CA MET A 137 -0.55 -7.31 -2.28
C MET A 137 0.37 -7.82 -3.38
N GLN A 138 0.40 -7.11 -4.50
CA GLN A 138 1.44 -7.35 -5.50
C GLN A 138 2.78 -6.86 -4.98
N ILE A 139 3.85 -7.61 -5.27
CA ILE A 139 5.22 -7.30 -4.88
C ILE A 139 6.17 -7.70 -6.02
N PHE A 140 7.25 -6.97 -6.23
CA PHE A 140 8.31 -7.44 -7.10
C PHE A 140 8.95 -8.69 -6.51
N ASP A 141 9.17 -9.69 -7.35
CA ASP A 141 9.88 -10.89 -6.94
C ASP A 141 11.34 -10.58 -6.56
N ARG A 142 12.02 -11.55 -5.94
CA ARG A 142 13.36 -11.38 -5.40
C ARG A 142 14.37 -10.94 -6.46
N ASP A 143 14.28 -11.56 -7.63
CA ASP A 143 15.22 -11.33 -8.73
C ASP A 143 15.01 -9.91 -9.29
N ARG A 144 13.75 -9.54 -9.56
CA ARG A 144 13.41 -8.18 -9.99
C ARG A 144 13.79 -7.13 -8.95
N LEU A 145 13.52 -7.38 -7.67
CA LEU A 145 13.85 -6.46 -6.58
C LEU A 145 15.35 -6.15 -6.53
N ILE A 146 16.20 -7.15 -6.70
CA ILE A 146 17.65 -6.94 -6.72
C ILE A 146 18.10 -6.12 -7.93
N CYS A 147 17.51 -6.32 -9.11
CA CYS A 147 17.75 -5.45 -10.26
C CYS A 147 17.39 -3.99 -9.96
N GLU A 148 16.28 -3.75 -9.28
CA GLU A 148 15.86 -2.41 -8.83
C GLU A 148 16.88 -1.82 -7.83
N CYS A 149 17.34 -2.60 -6.86
CA CYS A 149 18.36 -2.14 -5.91
C CYS A 149 19.66 -1.73 -6.62
N ILE A 150 20.12 -2.53 -7.59
CA ILE A 150 21.31 -2.20 -8.39
C ILE A 150 21.08 -0.91 -9.20
N PHE A 151 19.90 -0.78 -9.81
CA PHE A 151 19.57 0.43 -10.59
C PHE A 151 19.52 1.69 -9.72
N TYR A 152 19.03 1.56 -8.48
CA TYR A 152 18.91 2.68 -7.53
C TYR A 152 20.05 2.75 -6.50
N GLU A 153 21.17 2.04 -6.69
CA GLU A 153 22.31 1.98 -5.75
C GLU A 153 22.70 3.36 -5.21
N ASN A 154 22.86 4.33 -6.08
CA ASN A 154 23.29 5.70 -5.71
C ASN A 154 22.21 6.49 -4.91
N LYS A 155 20.99 5.98 -4.79
CA LYS A 155 19.88 6.60 -4.05
C LYS A 155 19.53 5.83 -2.78
N MET A 156 20.15 4.68 -2.58
CA MET A 156 19.93 3.84 -1.41
C MET A 156 20.96 4.14 -0.31
N ASP A 157 20.53 3.91 0.92
CA ASP A 157 21.47 3.80 2.04
C ASP A 157 22.42 2.61 1.79
N ARG A 158 23.73 2.88 1.91
CA ARG A 158 24.78 1.92 1.56
C ARG A 158 24.73 0.65 2.38
N GLU A 159 24.40 0.76 3.66
CA GLU A 159 24.30 -0.41 4.55
C GLU A 159 23.15 -1.31 4.11
N THR A 160 21.96 -0.72 3.87
CA THR A 160 20.79 -1.44 3.38
C THR A 160 21.03 -2.08 2.02
N TYR A 161 21.69 -1.37 1.10
CA TYR A 161 22.08 -1.91 -0.20
C TYR A 161 22.98 -3.14 -0.06
N ASN A 162 24.08 -3.03 0.69
CA ASN A 162 25.01 -4.13 0.90
C ASN A 162 24.32 -5.33 1.54
N LYS A 163 23.47 -5.11 2.54
CA LYS A 163 22.69 -6.17 3.19
C LYS A 163 21.75 -6.86 2.22
N ALA A 164 21.05 -6.10 1.38
CA ALA A 164 20.14 -6.63 0.37
C ALA A 164 20.86 -7.55 -0.60
N ILE A 165 22.00 -7.12 -1.15
CA ILE A 165 22.83 -7.92 -2.06
C ILE A 165 23.31 -9.20 -1.37
N GLN A 166 23.87 -9.11 -0.16
CA GLN A 166 24.35 -10.28 0.59
C GLN A 166 23.21 -11.26 0.90
N SER A 167 22.06 -10.76 1.34
CA SER A 167 20.89 -11.58 1.64
C SER A 167 20.36 -12.30 0.39
N TYR A 168 20.30 -11.60 -0.74
CA TYR A 168 19.91 -12.22 -2.01
C TYR A 168 20.91 -13.31 -2.45
N VAL A 169 22.21 -13.05 -2.35
CA VAL A 169 23.24 -14.05 -2.70
C VAL A 169 23.09 -15.32 -1.85
N ALA A 170 22.74 -15.18 -0.59
CA ALA A 170 22.50 -16.30 0.33
C ALA A 170 21.13 -16.98 0.15
N ASP A 171 20.17 -16.32 -0.52
CA ASP A 171 18.81 -16.87 -0.67
C ASP A 171 18.80 -18.06 -1.65
N THR A 172 18.29 -19.19 -1.18
CA THR A 172 18.14 -20.42 -1.98
C THR A 172 17.03 -20.33 -3.04
N LYS A 173 16.13 -19.35 -2.90
CA LYS A 173 14.99 -19.13 -3.81
C LYS A 173 15.31 -18.15 -4.95
N LYS A 174 16.55 -17.64 -5.01
CA LYS A 174 17.00 -16.80 -6.13
C LYS A 174 17.03 -17.56 -7.45
N ASN A 175 16.79 -16.85 -8.55
CA ASN A 175 16.87 -17.39 -9.90
C ASN A 175 17.74 -16.48 -10.78
N VAL A 176 19.06 -16.59 -10.62
CA VAL A 176 20.03 -15.75 -11.34
C VAL A 176 19.85 -15.79 -12.87
N PRO A 177 19.52 -16.91 -13.52
CA PRO A 177 19.23 -16.91 -14.96
C PRO A 177 18.05 -16.04 -15.38
N LYS A 178 17.21 -15.62 -14.43
CA LYS A 178 16.07 -14.71 -14.66
C LYS A 178 16.47 -13.22 -14.60
N LEU A 179 17.62 -12.90 -13.98
CA LEU A 179 18.16 -11.54 -13.92
C LEU A 179 18.62 -11.09 -15.31
#